data_524c9679b90920780b0c826d6c5b6248
#
_entry.id   524c9679b90920780b0c826d6c5b6248
#
_cell.length_a   1.000
_cell.length_b   1.000
_cell.length_c   1.000
_cell.angle_alpha   90.00
_cell.angle_beta   90.00
_cell.angle_gamma   90.00
#
_symmetry.space_group_name_H-M   'P 1'
#
loop_
_entity.id
_entity.type
_entity.pdbx_description
1 polymer ?
#
loop_
_entity_poly.entity_id
_entity_poly.type
_entity_poly.pdbx_seq_one_letter_code
_entity_poly.pdbx_strand_id
1 'polypeptide(L)'
;LAGATGIFGRLISLNEGLLVWYRMLLAGLLFALLSAVRRRFPRIGWKEVFKIGGIGILLGLHWVFFYGSIKASNISIGVVCFSLVSFFTAFLEPWINRHRISVKEVLFSLLTLLGIALIFHLDTRYRQGILLGITSSVLAALFTITNKKVAAGHDASTMLLYEMSGGFVGLSCLLPFYLRYFPVETIFPDVSDLIYLILLASVCTIGLYLLQIQVLKVVSAFTVNLTYNLE
;
A
#
# COMPACT_ATOMS: atom_id res chain seq x y z
N LEU A 1 -12.61 -0.40 4.88
CA LEU A 1 -11.61 -1.50 4.89
C LEU A 1 -10.19 -0.96 4.93
N ALA A 2 -9.87 0.12 4.21
CA ALA A 2 -8.52 0.69 4.23
C ALA A 2 -8.25 1.36 5.58
N GLY A 3 -9.17 2.15 6.15
CA GLY A 3 -9.02 2.77 7.47
C GLY A 3 -8.71 1.78 8.59
N ALA A 4 -9.26 0.56 8.54
CA ALA A 4 -8.94 -0.49 9.50
C ALA A 4 -7.47 -0.95 9.47
N THR A 5 -6.76 -0.76 8.35
CA THR A 5 -5.36 -1.21 8.23
C THR A 5 -4.44 -0.49 9.21
N GLY A 6 -4.69 0.80 9.47
CA GLY A 6 -3.93 1.59 10.43
C GLY A 6 -4.05 1.07 11.87
N ILE A 7 -5.25 0.61 12.27
CA ILE A 7 -5.51 0.02 13.58
C ILE A 7 -4.70 -1.27 13.74
N PHE A 8 -4.77 -2.19 12.78
CA PHE A 8 -3.98 -3.42 12.80
C PHE A 8 -2.47 -3.14 12.85
N GLY A 9 -2.00 -2.11 12.14
CA GLY A 9 -0.60 -1.70 12.18
C GLY A 9 -0.12 -1.26 13.57
N ARG A 10 -1.04 -0.80 14.44
CA ARG A 10 -0.71 -0.46 15.83
C ARG A 10 -0.84 -1.64 16.78
N LEU A 11 -1.80 -2.55 16.51
CA LEU A 11 -2.06 -3.72 17.36
C LEU A 11 -1.00 -4.80 17.19
N ILE A 12 -0.45 -4.97 15.97
CA ILE A 12 0.58 -5.96 15.68
C ILE A 12 1.92 -5.49 16.27
N SER A 13 2.53 -6.34 17.10
CA SER A 13 3.76 -6.05 17.84
C SER A 13 5.01 -6.09 16.96
N LEU A 14 5.00 -6.86 15.87
CA LEU A 14 6.12 -6.98 14.92
C LEU A 14 6.56 -5.61 14.40
N ASN A 15 7.85 -5.46 14.06
CA ASN A 15 8.29 -4.26 13.35
C ASN A 15 7.60 -4.16 11.97
N GLU A 16 7.57 -2.95 11.38
CA GLU A 16 6.84 -2.67 10.15
C GLU A 16 7.34 -3.50 8.96
N GLY A 17 8.64 -3.80 8.89
CA GLY A 17 9.23 -4.63 7.84
C GLY A 17 8.71 -6.08 7.88
N LEU A 18 8.72 -6.70 9.08
CA LEU A 18 8.19 -8.05 9.29
C LEU A 18 6.69 -8.10 9.14
N LEU A 19 5.95 -7.11 9.67
CA LEU A 19 4.50 -7.00 9.51
C LEU A 19 4.10 -7.07 8.04
N VAL A 20 4.73 -6.25 7.19
CA VAL A 20 4.41 -6.19 5.77
C VAL A 20 4.87 -7.47 5.05
N TRP A 21 6.02 -8.01 5.40
CA TRP A 21 6.52 -9.26 4.86
C TRP A 21 5.53 -10.42 5.10
N TYR A 22 5.08 -10.60 6.35
CA TYR A 22 4.06 -11.60 6.70
C TYR A 22 2.71 -11.33 6.04
N ARG A 23 2.30 -10.05 5.98
CA ARG A 23 1.06 -9.65 5.29
C ARG A 23 1.05 -10.08 3.83
N MET A 24 2.14 -9.84 3.10
CA MET A 24 2.26 -10.23 1.69
C MET A 24 2.35 -11.74 1.52
N LEU A 25 3.11 -12.42 2.37
CA LEU A 25 3.20 -13.88 2.39
C LEU A 25 1.82 -14.51 2.58
N LEU A 26 1.11 -14.11 3.63
CA LEU A 26 -0.21 -14.67 3.95
C LEU A 26 -1.26 -14.34 2.88
N ALA A 27 -1.30 -13.10 2.41
CA ALA A 27 -2.22 -12.72 1.33
C ALA A 27 -1.94 -13.50 0.05
N GLY A 28 -0.66 -13.65 -0.33
CA GLY A 28 -0.25 -14.43 -1.49
C GLY A 28 -0.62 -15.91 -1.36
N LEU A 29 -0.31 -16.54 -0.21
CA LEU A 29 -0.62 -17.94 0.06
C LEU A 29 -2.13 -18.20 0.10
N LEU A 30 -2.90 -17.39 0.83
CA LEU A 30 -4.35 -17.52 0.93
C LEU A 30 -5.01 -17.39 -0.45
N PHE A 31 -4.56 -16.42 -1.25
CA PHE A 31 -5.11 -16.20 -2.58
C PHE A 31 -4.66 -17.28 -3.58
N ALA A 32 -3.42 -17.76 -3.48
CA ALA A 32 -2.95 -18.89 -4.28
C ALA A 32 -3.74 -20.17 -3.98
N LEU A 33 -3.98 -20.46 -2.69
CA LEU A 33 -4.81 -21.59 -2.26
C LEU A 33 -6.24 -21.48 -2.80
N LEU A 34 -6.85 -20.30 -2.68
CA LEU A 34 -8.20 -20.04 -3.23
C LEU A 34 -8.24 -20.26 -4.75
N SER A 35 -7.23 -19.82 -5.47
CA SER A 35 -7.09 -19.97 -6.92
C SER A 35 -6.91 -21.44 -7.32
N ALA A 36 -6.14 -22.20 -6.53
CA ALA A 36 -5.94 -23.64 -6.73
C ALA A 36 -7.22 -24.43 -6.51
N VAL A 37 -7.95 -24.16 -5.42
CA VAL A 37 -9.25 -24.78 -5.12
C VAL A 37 -10.27 -24.51 -6.22
N ARG A 38 -10.30 -23.27 -6.75
CA ARG A 38 -11.18 -22.89 -7.85
C ARG A 38 -10.70 -23.37 -9.22
N ARG A 39 -9.53 -24.03 -9.29
CA ARG A 39 -8.86 -24.48 -10.53
C ARG A 39 -8.68 -23.34 -11.55
N ARG A 40 -8.53 -22.12 -11.07
CA ARG A 40 -8.38 -20.88 -11.88
C ARG A 40 -7.04 -20.22 -11.53
N PHE A 41 -5.94 -20.94 -11.79
CA PHE A 41 -4.61 -20.36 -11.57
C PHE A 41 -4.23 -19.49 -12.79
N PRO A 42 -4.08 -18.18 -12.64
CA PRO A 42 -3.75 -17.30 -13.76
C PRO A 42 -2.34 -17.61 -14.27
N ARG A 43 -2.20 -17.73 -15.59
CA ARG A 43 -0.91 -17.92 -16.25
C ARG A 43 -0.64 -16.74 -17.16
N ILE A 44 0.48 -16.07 -16.96
CA ILE A 44 0.93 -14.93 -17.76
C ILE A 44 2.39 -15.11 -18.16
N GLY A 45 2.83 -14.36 -19.17
CA GLY A 45 4.23 -14.38 -19.62
C GLY A 45 5.18 -13.76 -18.60
N TRP A 46 6.44 -14.18 -18.61
CA TRP A 46 7.46 -13.72 -17.67
C TRP A 46 7.63 -12.18 -17.63
N LYS A 47 7.50 -11.50 -18.75
CA LYS A 47 7.58 -10.04 -18.82
C LYS A 47 6.48 -9.38 -17.96
N GLU A 48 5.26 -9.91 -18.02
CA GLU A 48 4.13 -9.41 -17.24
C GLU A 48 4.28 -9.81 -15.75
N VAL A 49 4.84 -10.99 -15.44
CA VAL A 49 5.16 -11.40 -14.06
C VAL A 49 6.11 -10.38 -13.42
N PHE A 50 7.21 -10.03 -14.07
CA PHE A 50 8.16 -9.04 -13.55
C PHE A 50 7.55 -7.65 -13.44
N LYS A 51 6.72 -7.26 -14.41
CA LYS A 51 6.06 -5.96 -14.41
C LYS A 51 5.05 -5.83 -13.26
N ILE A 52 4.17 -6.81 -13.08
CA ILE A 52 3.19 -6.83 -12.00
C ILE A 52 3.89 -7.05 -10.65
N GLY A 53 4.88 -7.93 -10.59
CA GLY A 53 5.69 -8.13 -9.40
C GLY A 53 6.41 -6.86 -8.93
N GLY A 54 6.94 -6.07 -9.87
CA GLY A 54 7.54 -4.76 -9.58
C GLY A 54 6.54 -3.77 -8.98
N ILE A 55 5.28 -3.78 -9.43
CA ILE A 55 4.19 -3.01 -8.81
C ILE A 55 3.94 -3.49 -7.38
N GLY A 56 3.99 -4.81 -7.16
CA GLY A 56 3.88 -5.40 -5.82
C GLY A 56 5.01 -4.96 -4.88
N ILE A 57 6.24 -4.74 -5.38
CA ILE A 57 7.34 -4.18 -4.58
C ILE A 57 7.02 -2.73 -4.17
N LEU A 58 6.50 -1.90 -5.08
CA LEU A 58 6.06 -0.53 -4.74
C LEU A 58 5.00 -0.55 -3.64
N LEU A 59 4.04 -1.46 -3.72
CA LEU A 59 3.01 -1.64 -2.71
C LEU A 59 3.60 -2.04 -1.37
N GLY A 60 4.51 -3.02 -1.36
CA GLY A 60 5.19 -3.47 -0.14
C GLY A 60 5.98 -2.36 0.52
N LEU A 61 6.76 -1.61 -0.24
CA LEU A 61 7.51 -0.46 0.27
C LEU A 61 6.57 0.63 0.81
N HIS A 62 5.48 0.96 0.07
CA HIS A 62 4.46 1.87 0.58
C HIS A 62 3.96 1.46 1.97
N TRP A 63 3.61 0.19 2.16
CA TRP A 63 3.13 -0.30 3.45
C TRP A 63 4.20 -0.23 4.54
N VAL A 64 5.46 -0.58 4.24
CA VAL A 64 6.57 -0.48 5.21
C VAL A 64 6.69 0.97 5.72
N PHE A 65 6.69 1.95 4.83
CA PHE A 65 6.75 3.36 5.21
C PHE A 65 5.47 3.84 5.92
N PHE A 66 4.30 3.34 5.54
CA PHE A 66 3.03 3.67 6.19
C PHE A 66 2.99 3.18 7.65
N TYR A 67 3.30 1.89 7.88
CA TYR A 67 3.35 1.36 9.22
C TYR A 67 4.51 1.93 10.02
N GLY A 68 5.64 2.21 9.38
CA GLY A 68 6.75 2.93 9.99
C GLY A 68 6.34 4.31 10.48
N SER A 69 5.55 5.04 9.68
CA SER A 69 4.97 6.32 10.10
C SER A 69 4.10 6.19 11.36
N ILE A 70 3.20 5.21 11.39
CA ILE A 70 2.31 4.95 12.53
C ILE A 70 3.12 4.57 13.79
N LYS A 71 4.13 3.73 13.65
CA LYS A 71 4.97 3.27 14.77
C LYS A 71 5.91 4.35 15.29
N ALA A 72 6.45 5.18 14.41
CA ALA A 72 7.30 6.32 14.78
C ALA A 72 6.50 7.53 15.31
N SER A 73 5.18 7.51 15.19
CA SER A 73 4.30 8.60 15.65
C SER A 73 3.00 8.06 16.26
N ASN A 74 1.92 8.15 15.52
CA ASN A 74 0.61 7.60 15.87
C ASN A 74 -0.24 7.34 14.63
N ILE A 75 -1.40 6.68 14.81
CA ILE A 75 -2.31 6.34 13.69
C ILE A 75 -2.77 7.60 12.95
N SER A 76 -3.12 8.66 13.68
CA SER A 76 -3.64 9.90 13.08
C SER A 76 -2.63 10.54 12.13
N ILE A 77 -1.35 10.62 12.51
CA ILE A 77 -0.29 11.16 11.65
C ILE A 77 -0.10 10.28 10.41
N GLY A 78 -0.04 8.95 10.58
CA GLY A 78 0.08 8.03 9.45
C GLY A 78 -1.06 8.20 8.45
N VAL A 79 -2.31 8.23 8.92
CA VAL A 79 -3.51 8.38 8.07
C VAL A 79 -3.57 9.74 7.40
N VAL A 80 -3.24 10.80 8.13
CA VAL A 80 -3.25 12.15 7.55
C VAL A 80 -2.14 12.35 6.53
N CYS A 81 -0.93 11.85 6.78
CA CYS A 81 0.09 11.85 5.74
C CYS A 81 -0.35 11.04 4.52
N PHE A 82 -1.08 9.92 4.72
CA PHE A 82 -1.64 9.13 3.62
C PHE A 82 -2.63 9.92 2.75
N SER A 83 -3.35 10.88 3.30
CA SER A 83 -4.22 11.77 2.53
C SER A 83 -3.48 12.58 1.44
N LEU A 84 -2.14 12.73 1.55
CA LEU A 84 -1.31 13.33 0.52
C LEU A 84 -1.19 12.50 -0.76
N VAL A 85 -1.65 11.24 -0.76
CA VAL A 85 -1.61 10.38 -1.95
C VAL A 85 -2.34 11.03 -3.12
N SER A 86 -3.50 11.65 -2.89
CA SER A 86 -4.25 12.36 -3.93
C SER A 86 -3.46 13.56 -4.48
N PHE A 87 -2.78 14.31 -3.61
CA PHE A 87 -1.91 15.42 -4.03
C PHE A 87 -0.77 14.92 -4.94
N PHE A 88 -0.02 13.91 -4.52
CA PHE A 88 1.04 13.37 -5.36
C PHE A 88 0.51 12.76 -6.67
N THR A 89 -0.66 12.14 -6.65
CA THR A 89 -1.29 11.59 -7.85
C THR A 89 -1.64 12.69 -8.85
N ALA A 90 -2.17 13.83 -8.42
CA ALA A 90 -2.53 14.96 -9.30
C ALA A 90 -1.34 15.50 -10.10
N PHE A 91 -0.11 15.36 -9.60
CA PHE A 91 1.11 15.77 -10.30
C PHE A 91 1.81 14.62 -11.01
N LEU A 92 1.92 13.46 -10.39
CA LEU A 92 2.67 12.31 -10.93
C LEU A 92 1.93 11.61 -12.07
N GLU A 93 0.58 11.49 -12.01
CA GLU A 93 -0.20 10.83 -13.06
C GLU A 93 -0.07 11.55 -14.41
N PRO A 94 -0.23 12.89 -14.51
CA PRO A 94 0.01 13.62 -15.75
C PRO A 94 1.44 13.48 -16.28
N TRP A 95 2.42 13.54 -15.39
CA TRP A 95 3.84 13.42 -15.77
C TRP A 95 4.17 12.03 -16.32
N ILE A 96 3.71 10.96 -15.67
CA ILE A 96 3.95 9.57 -16.09
C ILE A 96 3.16 9.21 -17.37
N ASN A 97 1.92 9.69 -17.48
CA ASN A 97 1.03 9.36 -18.59
C ASN A 97 1.05 10.41 -19.72
N ARG A 98 1.90 11.45 -19.61
CA ARG A 98 2.11 12.50 -20.62
C ARG A 98 0.81 13.21 -21.02
N HIS A 99 -0.03 13.54 -20.08
CA HIS A 99 -1.24 14.36 -20.30
C HIS A 99 -1.18 15.66 -19.51
N ARG A 100 -2.12 16.58 -19.77
CA ARG A 100 -2.18 17.87 -19.09
C ARG A 100 -2.60 17.74 -17.65
N ILE A 101 -2.00 18.57 -16.77
CA ILE A 101 -2.39 18.67 -15.37
C ILE A 101 -3.84 19.20 -15.29
N SER A 102 -4.67 18.56 -14.50
CA SER A 102 -6.04 18.98 -14.25
C SER A 102 -6.08 20.02 -13.13
N VAL A 103 -6.45 21.26 -13.45
CA VAL A 103 -6.58 22.34 -12.45
C VAL A 103 -7.55 21.97 -11.33
N LYS A 104 -8.64 21.25 -11.65
CA LYS A 104 -9.61 20.79 -10.66
C LYS A 104 -8.97 19.82 -9.66
N GLU A 105 -8.17 18.84 -10.13
CA GLU A 105 -7.48 17.88 -9.27
C GLU A 105 -6.46 18.56 -8.36
N VAL A 106 -5.74 19.54 -8.89
CA VAL A 106 -4.81 20.37 -8.10
C VAL A 106 -5.54 21.15 -7.02
N LEU A 107 -6.67 21.78 -7.33
CA LEU A 107 -7.47 22.54 -6.35
C LEU A 107 -7.98 21.64 -5.22
N PHE A 108 -8.52 20.45 -5.53
CA PHE A 108 -8.95 19.49 -4.51
C PHE A 108 -7.77 18.99 -3.66
N SER A 109 -6.62 18.79 -4.27
CA SER A 109 -5.40 18.39 -3.56
C SER A 109 -4.88 19.48 -2.63
N LEU A 110 -4.94 20.74 -3.05
CA LEU A 110 -4.60 21.89 -2.20
C LEU A 110 -5.57 22.05 -1.02
N LEU A 111 -6.86 21.78 -1.24
CA LEU A 111 -7.84 21.77 -0.15
C LEU A 111 -7.52 20.69 0.89
N THR A 112 -7.12 19.51 0.45
CA THR A 112 -6.64 18.43 1.34
C THR A 112 -5.41 18.88 2.14
N LEU A 113 -4.42 19.51 1.49
CA LEU A 113 -3.23 20.07 2.16
C LEU A 113 -3.57 21.11 3.21
N LEU A 114 -4.50 22.01 2.91
CA LEU A 114 -4.98 23.00 3.87
C LEU A 114 -5.65 22.36 5.08
N GLY A 115 -6.49 21.34 4.85
CA GLY A 115 -7.09 20.55 5.94
C GLY A 115 -6.04 19.91 6.85
N ILE A 116 -5.01 19.32 6.25
CA ILE A 116 -3.88 18.73 6.98
C ILE A 116 -3.11 19.78 7.78
N ALA A 117 -2.78 20.91 7.19
CA ALA A 117 -2.06 22.00 7.85
C ALA A 117 -2.84 22.56 9.05
N LEU A 118 -4.17 22.66 8.95
CA LEU A 118 -5.03 23.10 10.04
C LEU A 118 -5.09 22.10 11.21
N ILE A 119 -5.04 20.81 10.92
CA ILE A 119 -5.11 19.77 11.96
C ILE A 119 -3.78 19.64 12.72
N PHE A 120 -2.65 19.78 12.04
CA PHE A 120 -1.37 19.32 12.58
C PHE A 120 -0.41 20.39 13.05
N HIS A 121 -0.69 21.65 13.16
CA HIS A 121 0.26 22.64 13.71
C HIS A 121 1.75 22.21 13.73
N LEU A 122 2.21 21.43 12.73
CA LEU A 122 3.57 20.92 12.51
C LEU A 122 4.32 20.57 13.84
N ASP A 123 3.74 19.67 14.65
CA ASP A 123 4.42 19.26 15.89
C ASP A 123 5.74 18.54 15.55
N THR A 124 6.84 19.18 15.87
CA THR A 124 8.20 18.71 15.58
C THR A 124 8.53 17.37 16.24
N ARG A 125 7.78 16.97 17.27
CA ARG A 125 7.93 15.66 17.94
C ARG A 125 7.73 14.47 16.98
N TYR A 126 6.92 14.64 15.94
CA TYR A 126 6.55 13.56 15.00
C TYR A 126 7.27 13.65 13.66
N ARG A 127 8.34 14.44 13.56
CA ARG A 127 9.06 14.67 12.30
C ARG A 127 9.43 13.40 11.56
N GLN A 128 9.92 12.37 12.25
CA GLN A 128 10.26 11.09 11.62
C GLN A 128 9.03 10.39 11.05
N GLY A 129 7.95 10.29 11.84
CA GLY A 129 6.69 9.71 11.38
C GLY A 129 6.10 10.43 10.17
N ILE A 130 6.16 11.77 10.16
CA ILE A 130 5.70 12.60 9.04
C ILE A 130 6.52 12.33 7.77
N LEU A 131 7.85 12.28 7.88
CA LEU A 131 8.72 11.97 6.72
C LEU A 131 8.44 10.59 6.15
N LEU A 132 8.30 9.57 6.99
CA LEU A 132 7.91 8.22 6.58
C LEU A 132 6.53 8.21 5.92
N GLY A 133 5.55 8.93 6.48
CA GLY A 133 4.20 9.03 5.94
C GLY A 133 4.14 9.73 4.58
N ILE A 134 4.91 10.81 4.38
CA ILE A 134 5.04 11.48 3.08
C ILE A 134 5.66 10.54 2.05
N THR A 135 6.75 9.84 2.41
CA THR A 135 7.39 8.84 1.53
C THR A 135 6.43 7.73 1.15
N SER A 136 5.67 7.22 2.13
CA SER A 136 4.59 6.26 1.89
C SER A 136 3.58 6.76 0.85
N SER A 137 3.17 8.02 0.96
CA SER A 137 2.15 8.62 0.08
C SER A 137 2.64 8.77 -1.36
N VAL A 138 3.91 9.12 -1.55
CA VAL A 138 4.53 9.13 -2.89
C VAL A 138 4.53 7.73 -3.50
N LEU A 139 4.94 6.71 -2.74
CA LEU A 139 4.97 5.32 -3.19
C LEU A 139 3.56 4.79 -3.49
N ALA A 140 2.55 5.16 -2.69
CA ALA A 140 1.15 4.81 -2.93
C ALA A 140 0.61 5.45 -4.22
N ALA A 141 0.95 6.71 -4.49
CA ALA A 141 0.58 7.37 -5.73
C ALA A 141 1.20 6.67 -6.94
N LEU A 142 2.50 6.36 -6.89
CA LEU A 142 3.20 5.60 -7.94
C LEU A 142 2.59 4.21 -8.12
N PHE A 143 2.29 3.50 -7.03
CA PHE A 143 1.61 2.22 -7.05
C PHE A 143 0.26 2.33 -7.78
N THR A 144 -0.61 3.25 -7.38
CA THR A 144 -1.96 3.37 -7.95
C THR A 144 -1.93 3.73 -9.44
N ILE A 145 -1.03 4.65 -9.84
CA ILE A 145 -0.86 5.06 -11.25
C ILE A 145 -0.35 3.89 -12.10
N THR A 146 0.67 3.18 -11.63
CA THR A 146 1.25 2.05 -12.37
C THR A 146 0.32 0.85 -12.40
N ASN A 147 -0.38 0.57 -11.30
CA ASN A 147 -1.39 -0.48 -11.18
C ASN A 147 -2.52 -0.25 -12.19
N LYS A 148 -3.11 0.96 -12.24
CA LYS A 148 -4.13 1.33 -13.21
C LYS A 148 -3.70 1.05 -14.65
N LYS A 149 -2.47 1.43 -15.01
CA LYS A 149 -1.94 1.24 -16.37
C LYS A 149 -1.85 -0.23 -16.78
N VAL A 150 -1.56 -1.12 -15.83
CA VAL A 150 -1.38 -2.55 -16.07
C VAL A 150 -2.69 -3.32 -15.91
N ALA A 151 -3.55 -2.91 -14.98
CA ALA A 151 -4.83 -3.54 -14.69
C ALA A 151 -5.80 -3.53 -15.90
N ALA A 152 -5.63 -2.61 -16.85
CA ALA A 152 -6.43 -2.58 -18.08
C ALA A 152 -6.28 -3.86 -18.92
N GLY A 153 -5.13 -4.54 -18.86
CA GLY A 153 -4.84 -5.75 -19.64
C GLY A 153 -4.99 -7.06 -18.87
N HIS A 154 -5.30 -7.01 -17.57
CA HIS A 154 -5.32 -8.20 -16.71
C HIS A 154 -6.59 -8.23 -15.84
N ASP A 155 -6.99 -9.42 -15.39
CA ASP A 155 -8.02 -9.55 -14.38
C ASP A 155 -7.48 -9.23 -12.96
N ALA A 156 -8.39 -8.89 -12.04
CA ALA A 156 -8.02 -8.51 -10.68
C ALA A 156 -7.33 -9.67 -9.91
N SER A 157 -7.68 -10.91 -10.22
CA SER A 157 -7.11 -12.09 -9.58
C SER A 157 -5.65 -12.28 -10.00
N THR A 158 -5.35 -12.11 -11.28
CA THR A 158 -3.99 -12.14 -11.82
C THR A 158 -3.14 -11.04 -11.21
N MET A 159 -3.64 -9.81 -11.20
CA MET A 159 -2.94 -8.67 -10.60
C MET A 159 -2.60 -8.95 -9.14
N LEU A 160 -3.62 -9.29 -8.32
CA LEU A 160 -3.42 -9.52 -6.90
C LEU A 160 -2.40 -10.63 -6.61
N LEU A 161 -2.49 -11.77 -7.30
CA LEU A 161 -1.58 -12.90 -7.08
C LEU A 161 -0.13 -12.51 -7.33
N TYR A 162 0.15 -11.89 -8.48
CA TYR A 162 1.51 -11.55 -8.87
C TYR A 162 2.04 -10.31 -8.15
N GLU A 163 1.20 -9.37 -7.74
CA GLU A 163 1.59 -8.26 -6.86
C GLU A 163 2.01 -8.76 -5.47
N MET A 164 1.20 -9.61 -4.85
CA MET A 164 1.54 -10.16 -3.52
C MET A 164 2.80 -11.02 -3.59
N SER A 165 2.91 -11.89 -4.60
CA SER A 165 4.09 -12.77 -4.78
C SER A 165 5.35 -11.95 -5.09
N GLY A 166 5.27 -10.99 -6.01
CA GLY A 166 6.40 -10.13 -6.38
C GLY A 166 6.86 -9.23 -5.25
N GLY A 167 5.90 -8.64 -4.52
CA GLY A 167 6.19 -7.85 -3.33
C GLY A 167 6.84 -8.67 -2.22
N PHE A 168 6.31 -9.88 -1.96
CA PHE A 168 6.92 -10.81 -1.00
C PHE A 168 8.37 -11.16 -1.37
N VAL A 169 8.63 -11.52 -2.63
CA VAL A 169 9.98 -11.84 -3.10
C VAL A 169 10.91 -10.62 -2.99
N GLY A 170 10.45 -9.45 -3.44
CA GLY A 170 11.23 -8.21 -3.36
C GLY A 170 11.56 -7.82 -1.92
N LEU A 171 10.57 -7.88 -1.01
CA LEU A 171 10.82 -7.63 0.41
C LEU A 171 11.71 -8.69 1.04
N SER A 172 11.62 -9.97 0.63
CA SER A 172 12.52 -11.03 1.12
C SER A 172 13.98 -10.76 0.78
N CYS A 173 14.26 -10.13 -0.38
CA CYS A 173 15.61 -9.70 -0.73
C CYS A 173 16.09 -8.51 0.11
N LEU A 174 15.19 -7.62 0.51
CA LEU A 174 15.53 -6.43 1.31
C LEU A 174 15.56 -6.70 2.82
N LEU A 175 14.78 -7.68 3.30
CA LEU A 175 14.59 -7.96 4.73
C LEU A 175 15.90 -8.23 5.50
N PRO A 176 16.89 -8.98 4.99
CA PRO A 176 18.15 -9.20 5.72
C PRO A 176 18.91 -7.89 5.97
N PHE A 177 18.92 -6.98 4.98
CA PHE A 177 19.54 -5.66 5.12
C PHE A 177 18.74 -4.80 6.11
N TYR A 178 17.42 -4.83 6.00
CA TYR A 178 16.54 -4.09 6.91
C TYR A 178 16.74 -4.53 8.37
N LEU A 179 16.73 -5.83 8.67
CA LEU A 179 16.91 -6.35 10.03
C LEU A 179 18.32 -6.12 10.60
N ARG A 180 19.33 -5.93 9.73
CA ARG A 180 20.67 -5.54 10.18
C ARG A 180 20.69 -4.12 10.77
N TYR A 181 19.90 -3.17 10.19
CA TYR A 181 19.83 -1.80 10.66
C TYR A 181 18.76 -1.58 11.74
N PHE A 182 17.70 -2.40 11.72
CA PHE A 182 16.59 -2.37 12.67
C PHE A 182 16.44 -3.76 13.32
N PRO A 183 17.36 -4.12 14.24
CA PRO A 183 17.34 -5.44 14.87
C PRO A 183 16.06 -5.63 15.70
N VAL A 184 15.55 -6.85 15.73
CA VAL A 184 14.36 -7.27 16.45
C VAL A 184 14.68 -8.41 17.39
N GLU A 185 14.00 -8.48 18.53
CA GLU A 185 14.17 -9.58 19.49
C GLU A 185 13.57 -10.88 18.94
N THR A 186 12.43 -10.79 18.26
CA THR A 186 11.75 -11.95 17.68
C THR A 186 11.37 -11.69 16.23
N ILE A 187 11.53 -12.72 15.39
CA ILE A 187 11.12 -12.68 13.98
C ILE A 187 9.68 -13.25 13.85
N PHE A 188 9.31 -14.17 14.73
CA PHE A 188 8.03 -14.88 14.67
C PHE A 188 6.89 -14.10 15.34
N PRO A 189 5.70 -14.04 14.70
CA PRO A 189 4.52 -13.45 15.30
C PRO A 189 4.04 -14.29 16.49
N ASP A 190 3.52 -13.66 17.52
CA ASP A 190 2.75 -14.33 18.54
C ASP A 190 1.35 -14.74 18.03
N VAL A 191 0.54 -15.39 18.88
CA VAL A 191 -0.80 -15.87 18.49
C VAL A 191 -1.73 -14.70 18.16
N SER A 192 -1.64 -13.59 18.89
CA SER A 192 -2.45 -12.37 18.66
C SER A 192 -2.07 -11.72 17.35
N ASP A 193 -0.76 -11.54 17.13
CA ASP A 193 -0.21 -11.00 15.89
C ASP A 193 -0.63 -11.84 14.68
N LEU A 194 -0.58 -13.17 14.81
CA LEU A 194 -0.98 -14.08 13.72
C LEU A 194 -2.47 -13.91 13.37
N ILE A 195 -3.36 -13.79 14.36
CA ILE A 195 -4.80 -13.54 14.13
C ILE A 195 -4.99 -12.21 13.40
N TYR A 196 -4.35 -11.14 13.87
CA TYR A 196 -4.44 -9.82 13.23
C TYR A 196 -3.85 -9.83 11.82
N LEU A 197 -2.74 -10.53 11.60
CA LEU A 197 -2.13 -10.69 10.27
C LEU A 197 -3.05 -11.45 9.30
N ILE A 198 -3.75 -12.49 9.74
CA ILE A 198 -4.71 -13.24 8.91
C ILE A 198 -5.90 -12.34 8.55
N LEU A 199 -6.45 -11.58 9.50
CA LEU A 199 -7.53 -10.63 9.23
C LEU A 199 -7.07 -9.53 8.27
N LEU A 200 -5.87 -8.99 8.49
CA LEU A 200 -5.27 -7.97 7.64
C LEU A 200 -5.02 -8.48 6.21
N ALA A 201 -4.50 -9.71 6.07
CA ALA A 201 -4.23 -10.34 4.78
C ALA A 201 -5.50 -10.71 4.02
N SER A 202 -6.52 -11.25 4.69
CA SER A 202 -7.77 -11.70 4.05
C SER A 202 -8.70 -10.53 3.74
N VAL A 203 -9.15 -9.80 4.75
CA VAL A 203 -10.19 -8.76 4.60
C VAL A 203 -9.61 -7.47 4.04
N CYS A 204 -8.56 -6.95 4.70
CA CYS A 204 -7.99 -5.64 4.37
C CYS A 204 -6.98 -5.69 3.20
N THR A 205 -6.59 -6.88 2.73
CA THR A 205 -5.74 -7.00 1.55
C THR A 205 -6.48 -7.66 0.42
N ILE A 206 -6.82 -8.94 0.50
CA ILE A 206 -7.47 -9.65 -0.63
C ILE A 206 -8.79 -8.97 -0.98
N GLY A 207 -9.67 -8.74 0.00
CA GLY A 207 -10.98 -8.12 -0.24
C GLY A 207 -10.88 -6.72 -0.82
N LEU A 208 -10.08 -5.85 -0.17
CA LEU A 208 -9.92 -4.46 -0.60
C LEU A 208 -9.29 -4.35 -2.00
N TYR A 209 -8.18 -5.08 -2.25
CA TYR A 209 -7.43 -4.94 -3.51
C TYR A 209 -8.15 -5.53 -4.71
N LEU A 210 -8.92 -6.60 -4.54
CA LEU A 210 -9.79 -7.10 -5.61
C LEU A 210 -10.81 -6.03 -6.04
N LEU A 211 -11.41 -5.32 -5.08
CA LEU A 211 -12.32 -4.21 -5.37
C LEU A 211 -11.58 -3.02 -6.00
N GLN A 212 -10.44 -2.62 -5.43
CA GLN A 212 -9.64 -1.50 -5.92
C GLN A 212 -9.20 -1.68 -7.37
N ILE A 213 -8.69 -2.87 -7.73
CA ILE A 213 -8.25 -3.16 -9.10
C ILE A 213 -9.44 -3.08 -10.08
N GLN A 214 -10.63 -3.54 -9.68
CA GLN A 214 -11.84 -3.42 -10.50
C GLN A 214 -12.24 -1.95 -10.69
N VAL A 215 -12.23 -1.16 -9.63
CA VAL A 215 -12.58 0.26 -9.67
C VAL A 215 -11.58 1.05 -10.52
N LEU A 216 -10.27 0.78 -10.42
CA LEU A 216 -9.24 1.44 -11.22
C LEU A 216 -9.38 1.25 -12.73
N LYS A 217 -10.13 0.23 -13.19
CA LYS A 217 -10.42 0.04 -14.61
C LYS A 217 -11.37 1.10 -15.17
N VAL A 218 -12.23 1.68 -14.35
CA VAL A 218 -13.28 2.61 -14.74
C VAL A 218 -13.12 4.01 -14.17
N VAL A 219 -12.38 4.16 -13.08
CA VAL A 219 -12.20 5.42 -12.35
C VAL A 219 -10.73 5.88 -12.44
N SER A 220 -10.48 7.18 -12.35
CA SER A 220 -9.11 7.72 -12.36
C SER A 220 -8.35 7.33 -11.07
N ALA A 221 -7.02 7.22 -11.18
CA ALA A 221 -6.17 6.96 -10.01
C ALA A 221 -6.33 8.09 -8.97
N PHE A 222 -6.43 9.33 -9.43
CA PHE A 222 -6.70 10.49 -8.58
C PHE A 222 -8.01 10.32 -7.79
N THR A 223 -9.11 9.98 -8.44
CA THR A 223 -10.42 9.82 -7.79
C THR A 223 -10.39 8.69 -6.75
N VAL A 224 -9.77 7.56 -7.07
CA VAL A 224 -9.59 6.44 -6.11
C VAL A 224 -8.79 6.92 -4.88
N ASN A 225 -7.68 7.60 -5.10
CA ASN A 225 -6.83 8.09 -4.00
C ASN A 225 -7.51 9.21 -3.20
N LEU A 226 -8.33 10.06 -3.84
CA LEU A 226 -9.10 11.09 -3.15
C LEU A 226 -10.17 10.49 -2.23
N THR A 227 -10.79 9.37 -2.63
CA THR A 227 -11.83 8.72 -1.81
C THR A 227 -11.29 8.11 -0.52
N TYR A 228 -10.00 7.78 -0.44
CA TYR A 228 -9.36 7.35 0.81
C TYR A 228 -9.35 8.44 1.88
N ASN A 229 -9.51 9.72 1.51
CA ASN A 229 -9.62 10.81 2.49
C ASN A 229 -10.96 10.80 3.25
N LEU A 230 -11.92 9.95 2.84
CA LEU A 230 -13.22 9.78 3.51
C LEU A 230 -13.22 8.68 4.58
N GLU A 231 -12.11 7.95 4.73
CA GLU A 231 -11.90 6.91 5.75
C GLU A 231 -11.16 7.48 6.96
#